data_bc5a38b7f5abddcdafcb5703eaae6c1e
#
_entry.id   bc5a38b7f5abddcdafcb5703eaae6c1e
#
_cell.length_a   1.000
_cell.length_b   1.000
_cell.length_c   1.000
_cell.angle_alpha   90.00
_cell.angle_beta   90.00
_cell.angle_gamma   90.00
#
_symmetry.space_group_name_H-M   'P 1'
#
loop_
_entity.id
_entity.type
_entity.pdbx_description
1 polymer ?
#
loop_
_entity_poly.entity_id
_entity_poly.type
_entity_poly.pdbx_seq_one_letter_code
_entity_poly.pdbx_strand_id
1 'polypeptide(L)'
;MALERLKEFAQPYFALMPRVEMRQHGAHFLEGILTDLERKSVEPIAERLGESLRPLQYFLGESPWDHQPLLDKLCQRVRECLGDENGVLVVDPSAFPKKGTQSVGVARQWCGRLGKKDNCQVGIFLGYVSNKGHTLVDERLYLPAVWARSKTRREKCAVPKSVRFRTSSQLALEMVRERGRILPHRWVVADEEFGQPYRFRKGLDRMGERYLLEIPSNLLVLDLAKMPSVDGKTNGPRRALFQQVRRWKDGLRPSSWTKVHIRDGTKGPLKIMATRTRVQSYDMRRQSKKSQWLMV
;
A
#
# COMPACT_ATOMS: atom_id res chain seq x y z
N MET A 1 -20.04 11.20 -26.64
CA MET A 1 -18.82 10.35 -26.78
C MET A 1 -18.09 10.09 -25.44
N ALA A 2 -17.53 11.11 -24.71
CA ALA A 2 -16.79 10.83 -23.46
C ALA A 2 -17.71 10.34 -22.33
N LEU A 3 -18.87 10.94 -22.15
CA LEU A 3 -19.84 10.59 -21.12
C LEU A 3 -20.46 9.19 -21.37
N GLU A 4 -20.75 8.83 -22.61
CA GLU A 4 -21.24 7.49 -22.98
C GLU A 4 -20.19 6.42 -22.62
N ARG A 5 -18.94 6.64 -23.00
CA ARG A 5 -17.84 5.72 -22.63
C ARG A 5 -17.70 5.57 -21.11
N LEU A 6 -17.89 6.66 -20.35
CA LEU A 6 -17.88 6.61 -18.89
C LEU A 6 -19.04 5.77 -18.37
N LYS A 7 -20.25 5.97 -18.88
CA LYS A 7 -21.45 5.20 -18.49
C LYS A 7 -21.27 3.71 -18.80
N GLU A 8 -20.81 3.37 -20.00
CA GLU A 8 -20.51 1.99 -20.41
C GLU A 8 -19.45 1.36 -19.50
N PHE A 9 -18.36 2.07 -19.18
CA PHE A 9 -17.33 1.61 -18.29
C PHE A 9 -17.85 1.38 -16.87
N ALA A 10 -18.67 2.28 -16.34
CA ALA A 10 -19.13 2.26 -14.96
C ALA A 10 -20.33 1.33 -14.73
N GLN A 11 -21.13 1.07 -15.77
CA GLN A 11 -22.35 0.27 -15.68
C GLN A 11 -22.16 -1.10 -14.99
N PRO A 12 -21.14 -1.92 -15.30
CA PRO A 12 -20.92 -3.23 -14.63
C PRO A 12 -20.63 -3.12 -13.15
N TYR A 13 -20.11 -1.98 -12.67
CA TYR A 13 -19.86 -1.71 -11.25
C TYR A 13 -21.13 -1.29 -10.54
N PHE A 14 -21.85 -0.32 -11.09
CA PHE A 14 -23.09 0.16 -10.50
C PHE A 14 -24.19 -0.91 -10.49
N ALA A 15 -24.21 -1.82 -11.45
CA ALA A 15 -25.12 -2.96 -11.44
C ALA A 15 -24.98 -3.85 -10.18
N LEU A 16 -23.85 -3.81 -9.49
CA LEU A 16 -23.62 -4.53 -8.22
C LEU A 16 -24.25 -3.81 -7.01
N MET A 17 -24.65 -2.56 -7.15
CA MET A 17 -25.37 -1.84 -6.10
C MET A 17 -26.83 -2.29 -6.04
N PRO A 18 -27.40 -2.53 -4.83
CA PRO A 18 -28.71 -3.19 -4.70
C PRO A 18 -29.89 -2.32 -5.15
N ARG A 19 -29.81 -0.99 -5.03
CA ARG A 19 -30.91 -0.06 -5.30
C ARG A 19 -30.63 0.82 -6.51
N VAL A 20 -31.69 1.15 -7.25
CA VAL A 20 -31.59 2.00 -8.46
C VAL A 20 -31.07 3.39 -8.11
N GLU A 21 -31.54 3.97 -7.01
CA GLU A 21 -31.11 5.29 -6.53
C GLU A 21 -29.61 5.32 -6.23
N MET A 22 -29.05 4.25 -5.63
CA MET A 22 -27.62 4.12 -5.38
C MET A 22 -26.82 4.10 -6.68
N ARG A 23 -27.34 3.41 -7.71
CA ARG A 23 -26.70 3.35 -9.03
C ARG A 23 -26.68 4.71 -9.69
N GLN A 24 -27.80 5.46 -9.61
CA GLN A 24 -27.90 6.82 -10.15
C GLN A 24 -26.96 7.78 -9.43
N HIS A 25 -26.99 7.81 -8.09
CA HIS A 25 -26.11 8.69 -7.31
C HIS A 25 -24.63 8.34 -7.50
N GLY A 26 -24.29 7.05 -7.63
CA GLY A 26 -22.93 6.60 -7.95
C GLY A 26 -22.47 7.11 -9.33
N ALA A 27 -23.35 7.02 -10.33
CA ALA A 27 -23.06 7.53 -11.67
C ALA A 27 -22.88 9.05 -11.69
N HIS A 28 -23.79 9.80 -11.05
CA HIS A 28 -23.71 11.25 -10.95
C HIS A 28 -22.46 11.71 -10.18
N PHE A 29 -22.12 11.02 -9.08
CA PHE A 29 -20.91 11.35 -8.34
C PHE A 29 -19.64 11.09 -9.17
N LEU A 30 -19.58 9.98 -9.89
CA LEU A 30 -18.47 9.66 -10.78
C LEU A 30 -18.35 10.68 -11.93
N GLU A 31 -19.46 11.06 -12.53
CA GLU A 31 -19.52 12.13 -13.54
C GLU A 31 -19.00 13.45 -12.97
N GLY A 32 -19.47 13.84 -11.78
CA GLY A 32 -19.05 15.06 -11.10
C GLY A 32 -17.55 15.10 -10.76
N ILE A 33 -16.94 13.97 -10.36
CA ILE A 33 -15.50 13.89 -10.13
C ILE A 33 -14.70 14.16 -11.42
N LEU A 34 -15.23 13.80 -12.58
CA LEU A 34 -14.55 13.94 -13.87
C LEU A 34 -14.83 15.29 -14.56
N THR A 35 -15.62 16.17 -13.93
CA THR A 35 -15.79 17.55 -14.42
C THR A 35 -14.56 18.42 -14.17
N ASP A 36 -14.58 19.64 -14.69
CA ASP A 36 -13.56 20.67 -14.52
C ASP A 36 -13.64 21.44 -13.18
N LEU A 37 -14.49 21.01 -12.24
CA LEU A 37 -14.61 21.62 -10.92
C LEU A 37 -13.27 21.64 -10.16
N GLU A 38 -12.87 22.79 -9.65
CA GLU A 38 -11.69 22.93 -8.80
C GLU A 38 -11.86 22.17 -7.49
N ARG A 39 -13.05 22.26 -6.88
CA ARG A 39 -13.41 21.57 -5.64
C ARG A 39 -14.39 20.44 -5.93
N LYS A 40 -13.91 19.22 -5.90
CA LYS A 40 -14.70 17.99 -6.15
C LYS A 40 -15.29 17.40 -4.85
N SER A 41 -16.03 18.24 -4.12
CA SER A 41 -16.84 17.79 -2.97
C SER A 41 -18.31 17.69 -3.38
N VAL A 42 -19.11 17.05 -2.53
CA VAL A 42 -20.52 16.69 -2.88
C VAL A 42 -21.34 17.88 -3.28
N GLU A 43 -21.22 19.01 -2.57
CA GLU A 43 -22.01 20.21 -2.80
C GLU A 43 -21.75 20.84 -4.19
N PRO A 44 -20.50 21.19 -4.61
CA PRO A 44 -20.24 21.66 -5.96
C PRO A 44 -20.61 20.66 -7.06
N ILE A 45 -20.48 19.35 -6.78
CA ILE A 45 -20.89 18.31 -7.73
C ILE A 45 -22.40 18.31 -7.91
N ALA A 46 -23.18 18.34 -6.81
CA ALA A 46 -24.65 18.40 -6.89
C ALA A 46 -25.12 19.64 -7.63
N GLU A 47 -24.58 20.83 -7.31
CA GLU A 47 -24.87 22.08 -7.98
C GLU A 47 -24.57 22.01 -9.49
N ARG A 48 -23.38 21.50 -9.86
CA ARG A 48 -22.94 21.38 -11.27
C ARG A 48 -23.84 20.48 -12.10
N LEU A 49 -24.39 19.42 -11.48
CA LEU A 49 -25.23 18.44 -12.16
C LEU A 49 -26.73 18.74 -12.03
N GLY A 50 -27.09 19.79 -11.30
CA GLY A 50 -28.52 20.11 -11.02
C GLY A 50 -29.20 19.09 -10.12
N GLU A 51 -28.41 18.38 -9.26
CA GLU A 51 -28.88 17.33 -8.38
C GLU A 51 -29.18 17.84 -6.97
N SER A 52 -30.08 17.15 -6.27
CA SER A 52 -30.35 17.45 -4.87
C SER A 52 -29.15 17.05 -4.00
N LEU A 53 -28.69 17.99 -3.17
CA LEU A 53 -27.50 17.80 -2.31
C LEU A 53 -27.66 16.68 -1.29
N ARG A 54 -28.79 16.63 -0.59
CA ARG A 54 -29.01 15.66 0.53
C ARG A 54 -28.97 14.20 0.10
N PRO A 55 -29.65 13.74 -0.95
CA PRO A 55 -29.56 12.35 -1.40
C PRO A 55 -28.16 11.92 -1.77
N LEU A 56 -27.39 12.81 -2.41
CA LEU A 56 -26.00 12.52 -2.78
C LEU A 56 -25.07 12.48 -1.56
N GLN A 57 -25.28 13.35 -0.56
CA GLN A 57 -24.57 13.27 0.74
C GLN A 57 -24.89 11.96 1.47
N TYR A 58 -26.17 11.58 1.53
CA TYR A 58 -26.62 10.34 2.16
C TYR A 58 -25.97 9.12 1.46
N PHE A 59 -25.95 9.10 0.13
CA PHE A 59 -25.34 8.03 -0.64
C PHE A 59 -23.88 7.80 -0.27
N LEU A 60 -23.10 8.86 -0.10
CA LEU A 60 -21.65 8.76 0.21
C LEU A 60 -21.36 8.55 1.69
N GLY A 61 -22.18 9.10 2.58
CA GLY A 61 -21.87 9.13 4.01
C GLY A 61 -22.59 8.08 4.85
N GLU A 62 -23.79 7.66 4.46
CA GLU A 62 -24.70 6.90 5.32
C GLU A 62 -25.32 5.67 4.65
N SER A 63 -25.40 5.67 3.32
CA SER A 63 -26.05 4.60 2.56
C SER A 63 -25.31 3.26 2.74
N PRO A 64 -26.04 2.18 3.09
CA PRO A 64 -25.43 0.88 3.43
C PRO A 64 -25.10 0.04 2.19
N TRP A 65 -24.20 0.51 1.34
CA TRP A 65 -23.71 -0.28 0.22
C TRP A 65 -22.30 -0.82 0.49
N ASP A 66 -22.05 -2.03 0.00
CA ASP A 66 -20.76 -2.69 0.13
C ASP A 66 -19.86 -2.37 -1.07
N HIS A 67 -18.67 -1.87 -0.82
CA HIS A 67 -17.69 -1.55 -1.85
C HIS A 67 -16.85 -2.77 -2.29
N GLN A 68 -16.82 -3.85 -1.52
CA GLN A 68 -15.99 -5.02 -1.83
C GLN A 68 -16.33 -5.67 -3.19
N PRO A 69 -17.60 -5.88 -3.56
CA PRO A 69 -17.95 -6.39 -4.90
C PRO A 69 -17.43 -5.50 -6.04
N LEU A 70 -17.40 -4.16 -5.82
CA LEU A 70 -16.87 -3.21 -6.80
C LEU A 70 -15.35 -3.38 -6.97
N LEU A 71 -14.63 -3.52 -5.86
CA LEU A 71 -13.18 -3.79 -5.88
C LEU A 71 -12.87 -5.15 -6.54
N ASP A 72 -13.66 -6.17 -6.27
CA ASP A 72 -13.50 -7.49 -6.90
C ASP A 72 -13.70 -7.40 -8.41
N LYS A 73 -14.74 -6.68 -8.84
CA LYS A 73 -14.99 -6.40 -10.26
C LYS A 73 -13.86 -5.60 -10.91
N LEU A 74 -13.34 -4.59 -10.18
CA LEU A 74 -12.18 -3.81 -10.64
C LEU A 74 -10.96 -4.72 -10.84
N CYS A 75 -10.64 -5.59 -9.89
CA CYS A 75 -9.52 -6.52 -10.00
C CYS A 75 -9.67 -7.47 -11.19
N GLN A 76 -10.88 -7.98 -11.45
CA GLN A 76 -11.15 -8.79 -12.65
C GLN A 76 -10.86 -8.01 -13.92
N ARG A 77 -11.35 -6.76 -14.00
CA ARG A 77 -11.11 -5.88 -15.15
C ARG A 77 -9.64 -5.54 -15.33
N VAL A 78 -8.92 -5.27 -14.24
CA VAL A 78 -7.48 -5.04 -14.25
C VAL A 78 -6.73 -6.27 -14.75
N ARG A 79 -7.12 -7.47 -14.30
CA ARG A 79 -6.55 -8.73 -14.82
C ARG A 79 -6.73 -8.88 -16.33
N GLU A 80 -7.93 -8.58 -16.85
CA GLU A 80 -8.23 -8.66 -18.28
C GLU A 80 -7.42 -7.65 -19.11
N CYS A 81 -7.33 -6.40 -18.64
CA CYS A 81 -6.74 -5.31 -19.41
C CYS A 81 -5.23 -5.14 -19.18
N LEU A 82 -4.79 -5.28 -17.94
CA LEU A 82 -3.41 -4.98 -17.51
C LEU A 82 -2.64 -6.22 -17.04
N GLY A 83 -3.29 -7.38 -16.91
CA GLY A 83 -2.68 -8.61 -16.38
C GLY A 83 -1.39 -8.99 -17.11
N ASP A 84 -0.34 -9.25 -16.32
CA ASP A 84 1.00 -9.62 -16.78
C ASP A 84 1.69 -10.48 -15.72
N GLU A 85 2.29 -11.61 -16.12
CA GLU A 85 3.04 -12.50 -15.23
C GLU A 85 4.27 -11.82 -14.60
N ASN A 86 4.78 -10.76 -15.22
CA ASN A 86 5.84 -9.90 -14.67
C ASN A 86 5.28 -8.67 -13.93
N GLY A 87 3.96 -8.61 -13.72
CA GLY A 87 3.31 -7.52 -13.01
C GLY A 87 3.86 -7.32 -11.60
N VAL A 88 3.60 -6.17 -11.02
CA VAL A 88 4.08 -5.76 -9.70
C VAL A 88 2.91 -5.28 -8.86
N LEU A 89 2.77 -5.82 -7.66
CA LEU A 89 1.92 -5.28 -6.62
C LEU A 89 2.71 -4.25 -5.80
N VAL A 90 2.19 -3.03 -5.67
CA VAL A 90 2.85 -1.93 -4.96
C VAL A 90 2.01 -1.56 -3.74
N VAL A 91 2.59 -1.65 -2.55
CA VAL A 91 1.95 -1.24 -1.30
C VAL A 91 2.48 0.12 -0.88
N ASP A 92 1.60 1.07 -0.65
CA ASP A 92 1.97 2.42 -0.22
C ASP A 92 0.90 3.03 0.71
N PRO A 93 1.28 3.69 1.83
CA PRO A 93 0.35 4.39 2.69
C PRO A 93 0.15 5.83 2.17
N SER A 94 -1.07 6.32 2.26
CA SER A 94 -1.34 7.73 1.99
C SER A 94 -2.12 8.38 3.12
N ALA A 95 -1.71 9.60 3.49
CA ALA A 95 -2.30 10.34 4.58
C ALA A 95 -3.14 11.51 4.07
N PHE A 96 -4.34 11.66 4.64
CA PHE A 96 -5.31 12.70 4.32
C PHE A 96 -5.47 13.64 5.52
N PRO A 97 -4.92 14.86 5.48
CA PRO A 97 -5.11 15.85 6.54
C PRO A 97 -6.59 16.13 6.81
N LYS A 98 -6.95 16.21 8.09
CA LYS A 98 -8.33 16.50 8.54
C LYS A 98 -8.31 17.59 9.59
N LYS A 99 -9.26 18.53 9.50
CA LYS A 99 -9.45 19.57 10.52
C LYS A 99 -10.20 19.03 11.74
N GLY A 100 -11.21 18.18 11.51
CA GLY A 100 -12.05 17.60 12.57
C GLY A 100 -11.46 16.35 13.22
N THR A 101 -12.07 15.90 14.31
CA THR A 101 -11.65 14.73 15.10
C THR A 101 -12.63 13.56 15.03
N GLN A 102 -13.76 13.70 14.33
CA GLN A 102 -14.85 12.73 14.33
C GLN A 102 -14.78 11.73 13.16
N SER A 103 -14.06 12.04 12.09
CA SER A 103 -13.92 11.07 10.97
C SER A 103 -13.19 9.82 11.46
N VAL A 104 -13.71 8.64 11.11
CA VAL A 104 -13.15 7.34 11.53
C VAL A 104 -11.68 7.24 11.15
N GLY A 105 -10.84 6.82 12.09
CA GLY A 105 -9.39 6.68 11.85
C GLY A 105 -8.58 7.97 12.01
N VAL A 106 -9.20 9.13 12.22
CA VAL A 106 -8.48 10.39 12.45
C VAL A 106 -7.73 10.35 13.77
N ALA A 107 -6.45 10.63 13.71
CA ALA A 107 -5.58 10.77 14.87
C ALA A 107 -4.37 11.65 14.52
N ARG A 108 -3.65 12.12 15.55
CA ARG A 108 -2.35 12.75 15.37
C ARG A 108 -1.30 11.68 15.08
N GLN A 109 -0.98 11.50 13.82
CA GLN A 109 -0.07 10.49 13.28
C GLN A 109 0.80 11.05 12.17
N TRP A 110 1.74 10.29 11.66
CA TRP A 110 2.59 10.74 10.55
C TRP A 110 1.74 11.03 9.31
N CYS A 111 1.91 12.22 8.77
CA CYS A 111 1.24 12.66 7.55
C CYS A 111 2.32 12.92 6.49
N GLY A 112 2.60 11.92 5.64
CA GLY A 112 3.63 12.01 4.62
C GLY A 112 3.45 13.20 3.67
N ARG A 113 2.20 13.53 3.34
CA ARG A 113 1.88 14.71 2.53
C ARG A 113 2.35 16.04 3.14
N LEU A 114 2.41 16.13 4.47
CA LEU A 114 2.85 17.33 5.20
C LEU A 114 4.28 17.20 5.76
N GLY A 115 4.90 16.03 5.65
CA GLY A 115 6.23 15.75 6.19
C GLY A 115 6.33 15.85 7.72
N LYS A 116 5.21 15.75 8.45
CA LYS A 116 5.15 15.89 9.91
C LYS A 116 4.03 15.07 10.53
N LYS A 117 4.04 14.93 11.85
CA LYS A 117 2.88 14.40 12.60
C LYS A 117 1.79 15.45 12.66
N ASP A 118 0.63 15.12 12.10
CA ASP A 118 -0.54 16.00 12.08
C ASP A 118 -1.84 15.20 12.22
N ASN A 119 -2.96 15.91 12.35
CA ASN A 119 -4.28 15.32 12.42
C ASN A 119 -4.70 14.81 11.03
N CYS A 120 -4.70 13.51 10.83
CA CYS A 120 -4.98 12.91 9.51
C CYS A 120 -5.63 11.53 9.63
N GLN A 121 -6.25 11.09 8.54
CA GLN A 121 -6.57 9.68 8.27
C GLN A 121 -5.44 9.09 7.44
N VAL A 122 -5.20 7.78 7.58
CA VAL A 122 -4.24 7.04 6.76
C VAL A 122 -4.97 5.89 6.08
N GLY A 123 -4.85 5.82 4.77
CA GLY A 123 -5.23 4.66 3.96
C GLY A 123 -3.99 3.88 3.56
N ILE A 124 -4.09 2.55 3.56
CA ILE A 124 -3.09 1.67 2.97
C ILE A 124 -3.62 1.28 1.60
N PHE A 125 -2.86 1.55 0.55
CA PHE A 125 -3.25 1.31 -0.83
C PHE A 125 -2.45 0.18 -1.44
N LEU A 126 -3.11 -0.56 -2.33
CA LEU A 126 -2.49 -1.55 -3.18
C LEU A 126 -2.64 -1.12 -4.63
N GLY A 127 -1.53 -0.88 -5.30
CA GLY A 127 -1.45 -0.63 -6.72
C GLY A 127 -1.05 -1.89 -7.49
N TYR A 128 -1.43 -1.94 -8.76
CA TYR A 128 -0.95 -2.91 -9.73
C TYR A 128 -0.26 -2.20 -10.89
N VAL A 129 0.92 -2.65 -11.24
CA VAL A 129 1.74 -2.07 -12.32
C VAL A 129 2.19 -3.17 -13.26
N SER A 130 2.05 -2.95 -14.56
CA SER A 130 2.57 -3.82 -15.62
C SER A 130 3.14 -2.99 -16.77
N ASN A 131 3.65 -3.64 -17.81
CA ASN A 131 4.07 -2.97 -19.04
C ASN A 131 2.89 -2.34 -19.82
N LYS A 132 1.65 -2.75 -19.51
CA LYS A 132 0.42 -2.24 -20.14
C LYS A 132 -0.17 -1.02 -19.42
N GLY A 133 0.26 -0.72 -18.19
CA GLY A 133 -0.23 0.41 -17.40
C GLY A 133 -0.23 0.14 -15.89
N HIS A 134 -0.85 1.05 -15.15
CA HIS A 134 -0.94 0.96 -13.69
C HIS A 134 -2.26 1.51 -13.17
N THR A 135 -2.70 1.00 -12.01
CA THR A 135 -3.91 1.48 -11.31
C THR A 135 -3.91 1.05 -9.84
N LEU A 136 -4.74 1.68 -9.03
CA LEU A 136 -5.07 1.19 -7.70
C LEU A 136 -6.06 0.04 -7.81
N VAL A 137 -5.91 -0.99 -6.97
CA VAL A 137 -6.74 -2.21 -7.00
C VAL A 137 -7.38 -2.55 -5.67
N ASP A 138 -6.87 -1.99 -4.56
CA ASP A 138 -7.47 -2.14 -3.24
C ASP A 138 -7.03 -1.01 -2.31
N GLU A 139 -7.80 -0.82 -1.23
CA GLU A 139 -7.49 0.14 -0.18
C GLU A 139 -8.05 -0.33 1.16
N ARG A 140 -7.38 0.05 2.26
CA ARG A 140 -7.82 -0.23 3.63
C ARG A 140 -7.60 0.99 4.49
N LEU A 141 -8.66 1.46 5.15
CA LEU A 141 -8.53 2.53 6.14
C LEU A 141 -7.80 2.00 7.38
N TYR A 142 -6.70 2.62 7.73
CA TYR A 142 -6.00 2.33 8.96
C TYR A 142 -6.77 2.87 10.18
N LEU A 143 -7.13 1.96 11.09
CA LEU A 143 -7.79 2.33 12.35
C LEU A 143 -6.76 2.37 13.49
N PRO A 144 -6.30 3.55 13.93
CA PRO A 144 -5.33 3.65 15.02
C PRO A 144 -5.80 2.99 16.31
N ALA A 145 -4.88 2.52 17.15
CA ALA A 145 -5.17 1.84 18.41
C ALA A 145 -6.08 2.64 19.35
N VAL A 146 -5.97 3.97 19.34
CA VAL A 146 -6.83 4.87 20.10
C VAL A 146 -8.30 4.81 19.68
N TRP A 147 -8.56 4.53 18.40
CA TRP A 147 -9.91 4.28 17.90
C TRP A 147 -10.37 2.86 18.22
N ALA A 148 -9.51 1.88 17.95
CA ALA A 148 -9.86 0.48 18.16
C ALA A 148 -10.24 0.17 19.61
N ARG A 149 -9.64 0.86 20.57
CA ARG A 149 -9.88 0.71 22.02
C ARG A 149 -11.04 1.55 22.54
N SER A 150 -11.49 2.58 21.84
CA SER A 150 -12.55 3.48 22.29
C SER A 150 -13.92 3.01 21.85
N LYS A 151 -14.64 2.36 22.76
CA LYS A 151 -16.03 1.91 22.52
C LYS A 151 -16.93 3.09 22.14
N THR A 152 -16.87 4.19 22.89
CA THR A 152 -17.68 5.40 22.68
C THR A 152 -17.44 6.01 21.28
N ARG A 153 -16.19 6.16 20.85
CA ARG A 153 -15.90 6.69 19.51
C ARG A 153 -16.41 5.78 18.40
N ARG A 154 -16.24 4.48 18.57
CA ARG A 154 -16.70 3.49 17.60
C ARG A 154 -18.22 3.50 17.46
N GLU A 155 -18.95 3.55 18.58
CA GLU A 155 -20.42 3.61 18.59
C GLU A 155 -20.93 4.91 17.95
N LYS A 156 -20.35 6.06 18.37
CA LYS A 156 -20.71 7.38 17.84
C LYS A 156 -20.52 7.48 16.33
N CYS A 157 -19.50 6.81 15.77
CA CYS A 157 -19.17 6.87 14.36
C CYS A 157 -19.58 5.59 13.61
N ALA A 158 -20.48 4.77 14.16
CA ALA A 158 -21.00 3.55 13.57
C ALA A 158 -19.92 2.58 13.02
N VAL A 159 -18.75 2.51 13.67
CA VAL A 159 -17.71 1.58 13.26
C VAL A 159 -18.17 0.14 13.50
N PRO A 160 -18.26 -0.72 12.47
CA PRO A 160 -18.75 -2.07 12.61
C PRO A 160 -18.01 -2.88 13.68
N LYS A 161 -18.73 -3.73 14.42
CA LYS A 161 -18.13 -4.57 15.47
C LYS A 161 -17.09 -5.56 14.92
N SER A 162 -17.21 -5.95 13.66
CA SER A 162 -16.26 -6.82 12.94
C SER A 162 -14.92 -6.18 12.70
N VAL A 163 -14.86 -4.84 12.58
CA VAL A 163 -13.60 -4.11 12.35
C VAL A 163 -12.74 -4.20 13.61
N ARG A 164 -11.60 -4.88 13.52
CA ARG A 164 -10.62 -5.05 14.59
C ARG A 164 -9.38 -4.22 14.30
N PHE A 165 -8.58 -3.96 15.34
CA PHE A 165 -7.26 -3.36 15.15
C PHE A 165 -6.38 -4.22 14.27
N ARG A 166 -5.78 -3.59 13.25
CA ARG A 166 -4.76 -4.16 12.38
C ARG A 166 -3.64 -3.16 12.23
N THR A 167 -2.40 -3.63 12.21
CA THR A 167 -1.26 -2.79 11.83
C THR A 167 -1.26 -2.54 10.32
N SER A 168 -0.58 -1.48 9.84
CA SER A 168 -0.40 -1.22 8.39
C SER A 168 0.09 -2.48 7.66
N SER A 169 1.10 -3.17 8.23
CA SER A 169 1.64 -4.42 7.68
C SER A 169 0.61 -5.55 7.59
N GLN A 170 -0.33 -5.65 8.55
CA GLN A 170 -1.38 -6.68 8.50
C GLN A 170 -2.40 -6.37 7.41
N LEU A 171 -2.82 -5.10 7.29
CA LEU A 171 -3.73 -4.66 6.23
C LEU A 171 -3.12 -4.90 4.86
N ALA A 172 -1.86 -4.53 4.67
CA ALA A 172 -1.12 -4.76 3.43
C ALA A 172 -1.03 -6.25 3.06
N LEU A 173 -0.70 -7.13 4.03
CA LEU A 173 -0.63 -8.57 3.80
C LEU A 173 -2.00 -9.18 3.46
N GLU A 174 -3.08 -8.66 4.03
CA GLU A 174 -4.45 -9.09 3.71
C GLU A 174 -4.77 -8.72 2.26
N MET A 175 -4.50 -7.48 1.82
CA MET A 175 -4.71 -7.04 0.43
C MET A 175 -3.86 -7.84 -0.56
N VAL A 176 -2.56 -8.03 -0.30
CA VAL A 176 -1.68 -8.84 -1.16
C VAL A 176 -2.22 -10.26 -1.29
N ARG A 177 -2.68 -10.88 -0.20
CA ARG A 177 -3.24 -12.23 -0.22
C ARG A 177 -4.53 -12.33 -1.03
N GLU A 178 -5.42 -11.35 -0.88
CA GLU A 178 -6.71 -11.34 -1.55
C GLU A 178 -6.56 -11.03 -3.05
N ARG A 179 -5.86 -9.96 -3.39
CA ARG A 179 -5.72 -9.47 -4.75
C ARG A 179 -4.66 -10.22 -5.56
N GLY A 180 -3.60 -10.69 -4.91
CA GLY A 180 -2.55 -11.50 -5.56
C GLY A 180 -3.05 -12.85 -6.08
N ARG A 181 -4.17 -13.38 -5.57
CA ARG A 181 -4.82 -14.57 -6.15
C ARG A 181 -5.53 -14.30 -7.47
N ILE A 182 -5.91 -13.04 -7.70
CA ILE A 182 -6.66 -12.62 -8.88
C ILE A 182 -5.71 -12.07 -9.94
N LEU A 183 -4.76 -11.25 -9.52
CA LEU A 183 -3.86 -10.50 -10.40
C LEU A 183 -2.55 -11.26 -10.60
N PRO A 184 -2.21 -11.68 -11.85
CA PRO A 184 -0.91 -12.26 -12.13
C PRO A 184 0.18 -11.22 -11.83
N HIS A 185 1.19 -11.62 -11.06
CA HIS A 185 2.29 -10.74 -10.69
C HIS A 185 3.54 -11.53 -10.31
N ARG A 186 4.67 -10.87 -10.42
CA ARG A 186 5.98 -11.47 -10.09
C ARG A 186 6.59 -10.92 -8.81
N TRP A 187 6.26 -9.68 -8.45
CA TRP A 187 6.89 -8.97 -7.35
C TRP A 187 5.87 -8.21 -6.51
N VAL A 188 6.15 -8.16 -5.22
CA VAL A 188 5.54 -7.22 -4.27
C VAL A 188 6.58 -6.18 -3.90
N VAL A 189 6.25 -4.90 -4.02
CA VAL A 189 7.14 -3.77 -3.72
C VAL A 189 6.50 -2.88 -2.66
N ALA A 190 7.28 -2.40 -1.72
CA ALA A 190 6.84 -1.43 -0.72
C ALA A 190 8.02 -0.62 -0.19
N ASP A 191 7.70 0.50 0.46
CA ASP A 191 8.64 1.42 1.06
C ASP A 191 9.23 0.90 2.40
N GLU A 192 10.01 1.76 3.05
CA GLU A 192 10.69 1.49 4.33
C GLU A 192 9.71 1.16 5.47
N GLU A 193 8.50 1.76 5.50
CA GLU A 193 7.49 1.48 6.53
C GLU A 193 7.13 -0.01 6.57
N PHE A 194 7.06 -0.65 5.41
CA PHE A 194 6.77 -2.07 5.26
C PHE A 194 8.02 -2.95 5.23
N GLY A 195 9.13 -2.44 4.72
CA GLY A 195 10.37 -3.19 4.63
C GLY A 195 11.06 -3.41 5.97
N GLN A 196 10.94 -2.47 6.91
CA GLN A 196 11.52 -2.59 8.24
C GLN A 196 10.90 -3.72 9.08
N PRO A 197 9.55 -3.87 9.22
CA PRO A 197 8.95 -4.86 10.10
C PRO A 197 9.22 -6.30 9.64
N TYR A 198 9.93 -7.08 10.45
CA TYR A 198 10.15 -8.52 10.20
C TYR A 198 8.87 -9.30 9.91
N ARG A 199 7.76 -8.93 10.58
CA ARG A 199 6.47 -9.62 10.42
C ARG A 199 5.92 -9.49 9.00
N PHE A 200 6.15 -8.35 8.34
CA PHE A 200 5.71 -8.13 6.96
C PHE A 200 6.49 -9.03 6.00
N ARG A 201 7.83 -8.97 6.05
CA ARG A 201 8.70 -9.85 5.24
C ARG A 201 8.39 -11.33 5.44
N LYS A 202 8.22 -11.75 6.71
CA LYS A 202 7.83 -13.12 7.02
C LYS A 202 6.44 -13.49 6.49
N GLY A 203 5.51 -12.54 6.45
CA GLY A 203 4.19 -12.72 5.86
C GLY A 203 4.28 -13.00 4.36
N LEU A 204 5.05 -12.20 3.63
CA LEU A 204 5.32 -12.41 2.21
C LEU A 204 6.04 -13.75 1.95
N ASP A 205 7.06 -14.08 2.74
CA ASP A 205 7.75 -15.38 2.67
C ASP A 205 6.79 -16.57 2.84
N ARG A 206 5.80 -16.47 3.72
CA ARG A 206 4.81 -17.52 3.95
C ARG A 206 3.81 -17.67 2.81
N MET A 207 3.54 -16.59 2.10
CA MET A 207 2.69 -16.60 0.91
C MET A 207 3.46 -17.05 -0.34
N GLY A 208 4.78 -17.21 -0.26
CA GLY A 208 5.64 -17.55 -1.39
C GLY A 208 5.93 -16.37 -2.32
N GLU A 209 5.63 -15.15 -1.87
CA GLU A 209 5.82 -13.94 -2.67
C GLU A 209 7.30 -13.59 -2.85
N ARG A 210 7.63 -13.14 -4.06
CA ARG A 210 8.89 -12.43 -4.32
C ARG A 210 8.69 -10.97 -4.00
N TYR A 211 9.62 -10.35 -3.29
CA TYR A 211 9.47 -8.97 -2.90
C TYR A 211 10.75 -8.17 -3.02
N LEU A 212 10.59 -6.87 -3.28
CA LEU A 212 11.63 -5.85 -3.20
C LEU A 212 11.11 -4.75 -2.26
N LEU A 213 11.74 -4.59 -1.11
CA LEU A 213 11.30 -3.66 -0.07
C LEU A 213 12.44 -2.71 0.28
N GLU A 214 12.12 -1.44 0.41
CA GLU A 214 13.05 -0.48 0.99
C GLU A 214 13.25 -0.78 2.48
N ILE A 215 14.45 -0.56 2.97
CA ILE A 215 14.82 -0.77 4.36
C ILE A 215 15.60 0.42 4.91
N PRO A 216 15.49 0.74 6.20
CA PRO A 216 16.27 1.82 6.78
C PRO A 216 17.76 1.47 6.83
N SER A 217 18.59 2.48 6.60
CA SER A 217 20.05 2.33 6.61
C SER A 217 20.64 1.89 7.96
N ASN A 218 19.86 1.99 9.03
CA ASN A 218 20.23 1.53 10.38
C ASN A 218 19.75 0.10 10.69
N LEU A 219 19.07 -0.59 9.77
CA LEU A 219 18.70 -1.99 9.92
C LEU A 219 19.95 -2.83 10.16
N LEU A 220 19.88 -3.74 11.13
CA LEU A 220 21.00 -4.64 11.42
C LEU A 220 20.97 -5.84 10.49
N VAL A 221 22.11 -6.10 9.84
CA VAL A 221 22.31 -7.22 8.92
C VAL A 221 23.59 -7.99 9.26
N LEU A 222 23.55 -9.28 9.06
CA LEU A 222 24.68 -10.19 9.09
C LEU A 222 25.00 -10.59 7.66
N ASP A 223 26.16 -10.20 7.17
CA ASP A 223 26.65 -10.60 5.85
C ASP A 223 27.10 -12.06 5.86
N LEU A 224 26.40 -12.91 5.13
CA LEU A 224 26.67 -14.33 5.09
C LEU A 224 27.93 -14.70 4.28
N ALA A 225 28.36 -13.82 3.36
CA ALA A 225 29.59 -14.02 2.61
C ALA A 225 30.87 -13.77 3.45
N LYS A 226 30.73 -13.03 4.56
CA LYS A 226 31.83 -12.71 5.49
C LYS A 226 31.79 -13.56 6.77
N MET A 227 30.90 -14.55 6.86
CA MET A 227 30.93 -15.45 7.99
C MET A 227 32.19 -16.34 7.92
N PRO A 228 32.98 -16.40 9.00
CA PRO A 228 34.01 -17.43 9.08
C PRO A 228 33.36 -18.82 8.94
N SER A 229 33.99 -19.71 8.20
CA SER A 229 33.61 -21.13 8.16
C SER A 229 33.65 -21.65 9.59
N VAL A 230 32.50 -21.99 10.13
CA VAL A 230 32.39 -22.45 11.50
C VAL A 230 32.60 -23.96 11.49
N ASP A 231 33.83 -24.39 11.62
CA ASP A 231 34.13 -25.69 12.21
C ASP A 231 33.73 -25.63 13.68
N GLY A 232 32.60 -26.26 13.99
CA GLY A 232 31.94 -26.48 15.24
C GLY A 232 32.42 -25.69 16.46
N LYS A 233 31.54 -24.89 17.06
CA LYS A 233 31.61 -24.21 18.35
C LYS A 233 32.08 -22.75 18.36
N THR A 234 31.28 -21.85 17.80
CA THR A 234 31.32 -20.46 18.25
C THR A 234 30.28 -20.28 19.37
N ASN A 235 30.69 -20.33 20.59
CA ASN A 235 29.92 -20.06 21.80
C ASN A 235 29.73 -18.52 22.05
N GLY A 236 29.94 -17.67 21.07
CA GLY A 236 29.73 -16.23 21.19
C GLY A 236 28.35 -15.82 20.76
N PRO A 237 27.77 -14.75 21.34
CA PRO A 237 26.46 -14.24 20.90
C PRO A 237 26.56 -13.78 19.44
N ARG A 238 25.94 -14.52 18.52
CA ARG A 238 25.84 -14.15 17.07
C ARG A 238 25.39 -12.71 16.85
N ARG A 239 24.81 -12.07 17.85
CA ARG A 239 24.39 -10.67 17.83
C ARG A 239 25.56 -9.69 17.63
N ALA A 240 26.76 -10.01 18.09
CA ALA A 240 27.94 -9.16 17.90
C ALA A 240 28.42 -9.06 16.44
N LEU A 241 27.97 -9.96 15.57
CA LEU A 241 28.31 -9.98 14.15
C LEU A 241 27.37 -9.14 13.27
N PHE A 242 26.24 -8.67 13.84
CA PHE A 242 25.32 -7.82 13.12
C PHE A 242 25.81 -6.39 13.07
N GLN A 243 25.76 -5.76 11.90
CA GLN A 243 26.10 -4.36 11.70
C GLN A 243 24.99 -3.62 10.94
N GLN A 244 24.93 -2.32 11.07
CA GLN A 244 23.97 -1.50 10.33
C GLN A 244 24.31 -1.52 8.84
N VAL A 245 23.29 -1.52 7.98
CA VAL A 245 23.44 -1.49 6.51
C VAL A 245 24.38 -0.36 6.06
N ARG A 246 24.25 0.85 6.65
CA ARG A 246 25.13 1.98 6.35
C ARG A 246 26.61 1.65 6.60
N ARG A 247 26.93 1.06 7.77
CA ARG A 247 28.33 0.67 8.12
C ARG A 247 28.84 -0.46 7.22
N TRP A 248 27.98 -1.41 6.92
CA TRP A 248 28.30 -2.46 5.97
C TRP A 248 28.66 -1.89 4.60
N LYS A 249 27.83 -0.96 4.08
CA LYS A 249 28.03 -0.28 2.81
C LYS A 249 29.36 0.50 2.79
N ASP A 250 29.62 1.27 3.85
CA ASP A 250 30.83 2.11 3.95
C ASP A 250 32.13 1.29 4.00
N GLY A 251 32.05 0.04 4.43
CA GLY A 251 33.18 -0.92 4.43
C GLY A 251 33.40 -1.67 3.11
N LEU A 252 32.67 -1.35 2.05
CA LEU A 252 32.81 -2.02 0.76
C LEU A 252 33.92 -1.39 -0.10
N ARG A 253 34.67 -2.25 -0.82
CA ARG A 253 35.67 -1.79 -1.80
C ARG A 253 34.98 -1.25 -3.06
N PRO A 254 35.58 -0.31 -3.79
CA PRO A 254 35.05 0.17 -5.07
C PRO A 254 34.70 -0.94 -6.06
N SER A 255 35.52 -2.01 -6.09
CA SER A 255 35.31 -3.18 -6.96
C SER A 255 34.05 -4.01 -6.62
N SER A 256 33.44 -3.79 -5.45
CA SER A 256 32.19 -4.45 -5.06
C SER A 256 30.95 -3.85 -5.74
N TRP A 257 31.10 -2.73 -6.42
CA TRP A 257 30.00 -2.00 -7.04
C TRP A 257 29.92 -2.27 -8.53
N THR A 258 28.73 -2.51 -9.03
CA THR A 258 28.44 -2.69 -10.45
C THR A 258 27.55 -1.56 -10.94
N LYS A 259 27.90 -0.99 -12.09
CA LYS A 259 27.09 0.02 -12.75
C LYS A 259 25.89 -0.65 -13.41
N VAL A 260 24.69 -0.26 -13.01
CA VAL A 260 23.42 -0.80 -13.52
C VAL A 260 22.69 0.29 -14.29
N HIS A 261 22.26 0.00 -15.49
CA HIS A 261 21.35 0.83 -16.27
C HIS A 261 19.91 0.51 -15.87
N ILE A 262 19.18 1.49 -15.38
CA ILE A 262 17.80 1.33 -14.91
C ILE A 262 16.81 1.57 -16.06
N ARG A 263 16.96 2.70 -16.74
CA ARG A 263 16.09 3.09 -17.86
C ARG A 263 16.71 4.26 -18.63
N ASP A 264 16.23 4.47 -19.83
CA ASP A 264 16.47 5.72 -20.54
C ASP A 264 15.44 6.76 -20.09
N GLY A 265 15.89 7.96 -19.90
CA GLY A 265 15.09 9.11 -19.48
C GLY A 265 15.27 10.28 -20.44
N THR A 266 14.40 11.28 -20.36
CA THR A 266 14.45 12.49 -21.20
C THR A 266 15.76 13.29 -21.06
N LYS A 267 16.45 13.16 -19.92
CA LYS A 267 17.76 13.80 -19.63
C LYS A 267 18.95 12.84 -19.81
N GLY A 268 18.75 11.70 -20.45
CA GLY A 268 19.76 10.65 -20.65
C GLY A 268 19.52 9.41 -19.80
N PRO A 269 20.39 8.39 -19.93
CA PRO A 269 20.20 7.11 -19.26
C PRO A 269 20.40 7.23 -17.74
N LEU A 270 19.40 6.76 -16.97
CA LEU A 270 19.49 6.62 -15.52
C LEU A 270 20.34 5.39 -15.19
N LYS A 271 21.52 5.64 -14.63
CA LYS A 271 22.47 4.61 -14.20
C LYS A 271 22.75 4.77 -12.72
N ILE A 272 22.83 3.66 -12.01
CA ILE A 272 23.19 3.62 -10.58
C ILE A 272 24.39 2.70 -10.37
N MET A 273 25.09 2.90 -9.27
CA MET A 273 26.04 1.92 -8.76
C MET A 273 25.32 1.04 -7.75
N ALA A 274 25.33 -0.25 -7.92
CA ALA A 274 24.64 -1.20 -7.05
C ALA A 274 25.56 -2.33 -6.62
N THR A 275 25.31 -2.86 -5.45
CA THR A 275 25.93 -4.08 -4.93
C THR A 275 24.89 -4.98 -4.30
N ARG A 276 25.17 -6.27 -4.17
CA ARG A 276 24.28 -7.22 -3.52
C ARG A 276 25.04 -8.27 -2.72
N THR A 277 24.46 -8.67 -1.62
CA THR A 277 24.96 -9.79 -0.81
C THR A 277 23.83 -10.56 -0.15
N ARG A 278 24.12 -11.77 0.32
CA ARG A 278 23.17 -12.56 1.11
C ARG A 278 23.32 -12.20 2.58
N VAL A 279 22.21 -11.85 3.21
CA VAL A 279 22.20 -11.43 4.62
C VAL A 279 21.14 -12.16 5.44
N GLN A 280 21.32 -12.15 6.74
CA GLN A 280 20.25 -12.31 7.71
C GLN A 280 19.99 -10.96 8.36
N SER A 281 18.72 -10.55 8.43
CA SER A 281 18.33 -9.29 9.07
C SER A 281 17.92 -9.51 10.53
N TYR A 282 18.15 -8.48 11.36
CA TYR A 282 17.73 -8.44 12.75
C TYR A 282 16.92 -7.15 13.01
N ASP A 283 15.65 -7.32 13.36
CA ASP A 283 14.80 -6.20 13.78
C ASP A 283 14.69 -6.23 15.30
N MET A 284 15.42 -5.42 16.00
CA MET A 284 15.39 -5.16 17.46
C MET A 284 14.92 -6.32 18.38
N ARG A 285 14.12 -7.26 17.89
CA ARG A 285 13.50 -8.36 18.66
C ARG A 285 13.65 -9.74 18.04
N ARG A 286 13.88 -9.84 16.73
CA ARG A 286 13.90 -11.12 16.02
C ARG A 286 14.91 -11.14 14.88
N GLN A 287 15.65 -12.24 14.80
CA GLN A 287 16.53 -12.56 13.68
C GLN A 287 15.74 -13.27 12.58
N SER A 288 15.95 -12.89 11.33
CA SER A 288 15.45 -13.66 10.20
C SER A 288 16.11 -15.04 10.18
N LYS A 289 15.29 -16.10 10.11
CA LYS A 289 15.82 -17.47 9.92
C LYS A 289 16.20 -17.76 8.47
N LYS A 290 15.58 -17.06 7.51
CA LYS A 290 15.88 -17.17 6.08
C LYS A 290 16.90 -16.10 5.69
N SER A 291 17.81 -16.46 4.79
CA SER A 291 18.68 -15.50 4.15
C SER A 291 17.89 -14.70 3.10
N GLN A 292 18.19 -13.42 3.02
CA GLN A 292 17.59 -12.48 2.10
C GLN A 292 18.70 -11.83 1.24
N TRP A 293 18.35 -11.36 0.05
CA TRP A 293 19.25 -10.49 -0.70
C TRP A 293 19.16 -9.09 -0.15
N LEU A 294 20.31 -8.51 0.23
CA LEU A 294 20.47 -7.07 0.43
C LEU A 294 21.01 -6.50 -0.87
N MET A 295 20.35 -5.46 -1.36
CA MET A 295 20.81 -4.66 -2.50
C MET A 295 20.95 -3.21 -2.01
N VAL A 296 22.05 -2.57 -2.35
CA VAL A 296 22.35 -1.17 -2.02
C VAL A 296 22.86 -0.45 -3.24
#